data_9acb15a1efd09750488e37634ea9ef88
#
_entry.id   9acb15a1efd09750488e37634ea9ef88
#
_cell.length_a   1.000
_cell.length_b   1.000
_cell.length_c   1.000
_cell.angle_alpha   90.00
_cell.angle_beta   90.00
_cell.angle_gamma   90.00
#
_symmetry.space_group_name_H-M   'P 1'
#
loop_
_entity.id
_entity.type
_entity.pdbx_description
1 polymer ?
#
loop_
_entity_poly.entity_id
_entity_poly.type
_entity_poly.pdbx_seq_one_letter_code
_entity_poly.pdbx_strand_id
1 'polypeptide(L)'
;VAWWLGDANTVDTLTVGSTTESAQNGGSWFVNLGEVPPSIKLAAIGPAILATVLIFLSQNITARLVNSPGNHLMKGESYHWDLAVIGGLVGLCSLFGWPWMVAATVRSLAHVRSLAIMEEVVGQENHQTEIIHVIENRITAVAIHILIGLTLLALSLLQYVPMAALYGIFLFMGFVSLKGIQFIERLGYWLMDSALYPVNHYTRRVPTRTIHLFTLVQLICLIVLCVVNLSPFNP
;
A
#
# COMPACT_ATOMS: atom_id res chain seq x y z
N VAL A 1 -0.38 -3.85 -32.91
CA VAL A 1 -1.00 -2.61 -32.38
C VAL A 1 -0.15 -1.41 -32.79
N ALA A 2 1.19 -1.50 -32.70
CA ALA A 2 2.11 -0.41 -33.08
C ALA A 2 2.01 -0.01 -34.57
N TRP A 3 1.62 -0.93 -35.44
CA TRP A 3 1.51 -0.70 -36.88
C TRP A 3 0.32 0.22 -37.29
N TRP A 4 -0.65 0.38 -36.41
CA TRP A 4 -1.85 1.22 -36.65
C TRP A 4 -1.70 2.68 -36.19
N LEU A 5 -0.68 3.01 -35.43
CA LEU A 5 -0.56 4.31 -34.75
C LEU A 5 0.45 5.27 -35.37
N GLY A 6 1.16 4.86 -36.44
CA GLY A 6 2.14 5.71 -37.13
C GLY A 6 3.36 6.11 -36.28
N ASP A 7 4.40 6.58 -36.90
CA ASP A 7 5.71 6.95 -36.32
C ASP A 7 5.70 8.04 -35.20
N ALA A 8 4.54 8.50 -34.79
CA ALA A 8 4.41 9.57 -33.78
C ALA A 8 4.32 9.07 -32.33
N ASN A 9 4.22 7.75 -32.10
CA ASN A 9 4.05 7.16 -30.76
C ASN A 9 5.27 6.34 -30.37
N THR A 10 6.30 6.98 -29.88
CA THR A 10 7.26 6.34 -28.99
C THR A 10 6.52 5.93 -27.74
N VAL A 11 6.36 4.63 -27.52
CA VAL A 11 5.76 4.11 -26.27
C VAL A 11 6.74 4.46 -25.15
N ASP A 12 6.29 5.29 -24.21
CA ASP A 12 7.07 5.63 -23.03
C ASP A 12 7.39 4.34 -22.25
N THR A 13 8.68 4.08 -22.10
CA THR A 13 9.19 2.96 -21.33
C THR A 13 9.75 3.41 -19.99
N LEU A 14 9.90 2.48 -19.07
CA LEU A 14 10.44 2.75 -17.75
C LEU A 14 11.89 3.26 -17.86
N THR A 15 12.15 4.48 -17.41
CA THR A 15 13.52 4.99 -17.26
C THR A 15 14.12 4.44 -15.97
N VAL A 16 15.08 3.55 -16.10
CA VAL A 16 15.79 2.97 -14.96
C VAL A 16 17.16 3.64 -14.86
N GLY A 17 17.42 4.31 -13.71
CA GLY A 17 18.74 4.89 -13.42
C GLY A 17 19.82 3.79 -13.33
N SER A 18 21.07 4.14 -13.62
CA SER A 18 22.16 3.19 -13.41
C SER A 18 22.37 2.91 -11.92
N THR A 19 22.59 1.64 -11.57
CA THR A 19 22.84 1.22 -10.18
C THR A 19 24.14 1.78 -9.58
N THR A 20 25.01 2.33 -10.42
CA THR A 20 26.33 2.85 -10.07
C THR A 20 26.32 4.30 -9.61
N GLU A 21 25.24 5.04 -9.84
CA GLU A 21 25.15 6.40 -9.36
C GLU A 21 24.55 6.43 -7.95
N SER A 22 25.41 6.42 -6.98
CA SER A 22 25.13 6.93 -5.63
C SER A 22 25.01 8.46 -5.72
N ALA A 23 23.98 8.91 -6.48
CA ALA A 23 23.82 10.27 -6.95
C ALA A 23 23.60 11.30 -5.84
N GLN A 24 23.20 10.88 -4.65
CA GLN A 24 22.85 11.78 -3.56
C GLN A 24 24.01 12.12 -2.64
N ASN A 25 25.05 11.29 -2.56
CA ASN A 25 26.12 11.45 -1.59
C ASN A 25 27.52 11.69 -2.21
N GLY A 26 27.60 12.24 -3.43
CA GLY A 26 28.90 12.51 -4.06
C GLY A 26 29.81 11.29 -4.23
N GLY A 27 29.22 10.09 -4.39
CA GLY A 27 29.94 8.83 -4.57
C GLY A 27 30.25 8.07 -3.28
N SER A 28 29.88 8.59 -2.11
CA SER A 28 30.03 7.88 -0.83
C SER A 28 28.80 6.97 -0.56
N TRP A 29 29.09 5.73 -0.12
CA TRP A 29 28.04 4.79 0.32
C TRP A 29 27.42 5.16 1.67
N PHE A 30 28.10 5.98 2.46
CA PHE A 30 27.64 6.40 3.78
C PHE A 30 27.40 7.90 3.83
N VAL A 31 26.32 8.29 4.49
CA VAL A 31 26.03 9.70 4.76
C VAL A 31 26.99 10.21 5.82
N ASN A 32 27.77 11.24 5.46
CA ASN A 32 28.70 11.85 6.41
C ASN A 32 27.98 12.84 7.35
N LEU A 33 27.45 12.30 8.45
CA LEU A 33 26.76 13.12 9.46
C LEU A 33 27.68 14.13 10.17
N GLY A 34 29.01 13.96 10.08
CA GLY A 34 29.98 14.87 10.69
C GLY A 34 30.02 16.24 10.02
N GLU A 35 29.80 16.30 8.71
CA GLU A 35 29.86 17.53 7.92
C GLU A 35 28.58 18.40 8.01
N VAL A 36 27.49 17.84 8.54
CA VAL A 36 26.22 18.55 8.65
C VAL A 36 26.23 19.51 9.84
N PRO A 37 25.96 20.80 9.66
CA PRO A 37 25.90 21.78 10.74
C PRO A 37 24.88 21.40 11.82
N PRO A 38 25.15 21.69 13.12
CA PRO A 38 24.24 21.36 14.22
C PRO A 38 22.85 21.99 14.08
N SER A 39 22.77 23.17 13.48
CA SER A 39 21.49 23.86 13.21
C SER A 39 20.57 23.07 12.28
N ILE A 40 21.13 22.45 11.25
CA ILE A 40 20.36 21.62 10.29
C ILE A 40 19.92 20.32 10.96
N LYS A 41 20.77 19.71 11.79
CA LYS A 41 20.41 18.52 12.58
C LYS A 41 19.22 18.81 13.50
N LEU A 42 19.22 19.95 14.16
CA LEU A 42 18.09 20.38 15.01
C LEU A 42 16.83 20.65 14.19
N ALA A 43 16.95 21.33 13.06
CA ALA A 43 15.80 21.61 12.17
C ALA A 43 15.17 20.32 11.62
N ALA A 44 15.96 19.26 11.42
CA ALA A 44 15.47 17.98 10.92
C ALA A 44 14.57 17.22 11.92
N ILE A 45 14.59 17.58 13.21
CA ILE A 45 13.77 16.89 14.25
C ILE A 45 12.27 17.00 13.92
N GLY A 46 11.78 18.17 13.49
CA GLY A 46 10.37 18.37 13.16
C GLY A 46 9.87 17.43 12.05
N PRO A 47 10.49 17.47 10.86
CA PRO A 47 10.16 16.52 9.78
C PRO A 47 10.34 15.06 10.19
N ALA A 48 11.36 14.73 10.99
CA ALA A 48 11.59 13.36 11.45
C ALA A 48 10.46 12.83 12.35
N ILE A 49 9.92 13.66 13.25
CA ILE A 49 8.76 13.30 14.07
C ILE A 49 7.53 13.03 13.17
N LEU A 50 7.28 13.91 12.21
CA LEU A 50 6.17 13.74 11.27
C LEU A 50 6.32 12.44 10.44
N ALA A 51 7.50 12.18 9.89
CA ALA A 51 7.79 10.96 9.16
C ALA A 51 7.61 9.71 10.04
N THR A 52 8.06 9.77 11.29
CA THR A 52 7.90 8.66 12.26
C THR A 52 6.43 8.36 12.52
N VAL A 53 5.59 9.38 12.71
CA VAL A 53 4.14 9.21 12.88
C VAL A 53 3.52 8.57 11.65
N LEU A 54 3.87 9.04 10.45
CA LEU A 54 3.34 8.48 9.20
C LEU A 54 3.73 7.02 8.99
N ILE A 55 5.00 6.67 9.22
CA ILE A 55 5.49 5.29 9.10
C ILE A 55 4.81 4.40 10.15
N PHE A 56 4.70 4.88 11.39
CA PHE A 56 4.02 4.16 12.47
C PHE A 56 2.56 3.87 12.12
N LEU A 57 1.80 4.86 11.65
CA LEU A 57 0.40 4.68 11.27
C LEU A 57 0.26 3.71 10.09
N SER A 58 1.05 3.87 9.05
CA SER A 58 1.03 3.02 7.87
C SER A 58 1.33 1.56 8.22
N GLN A 59 2.35 1.32 9.04
CA GLN A 59 2.72 -0.01 9.49
C GLN A 59 1.64 -0.65 10.36
N ASN A 60 1.08 0.09 11.31
CA ASN A 60 0.03 -0.45 12.18
C ASN A 60 -1.25 -0.76 11.41
N ILE A 61 -1.64 0.08 10.44
CA ILE A 61 -2.80 -0.20 9.58
C ILE A 61 -2.56 -1.49 8.80
N THR A 62 -1.39 -1.64 8.18
CA THR A 62 -1.04 -2.84 7.42
C THR A 62 -1.04 -4.10 8.30
N ALA A 63 -0.38 -4.03 9.46
CA ALA A 63 -0.32 -5.14 10.39
C ALA A 63 -1.72 -5.56 10.88
N ARG A 64 -2.60 -4.61 11.19
CA ARG A 64 -3.99 -4.89 11.60
C ARG A 64 -4.83 -5.49 10.48
N LEU A 65 -4.63 -5.04 9.23
CA LEU A 65 -5.36 -5.60 8.09
C LEU A 65 -4.91 -7.04 7.78
N VAL A 66 -3.61 -7.31 7.88
CA VAL A 66 -3.06 -8.66 7.70
C VAL A 66 -3.52 -9.59 8.81
N ASN A 67 -3.42 -9.15 10.08
CA ASN A 67 -3.82 -9.93 11.25
C ASN A 67 -5.32 -9.81 11.58
N SER A 68 -6.14 -9.36 10.62
CA SER A 68 -7.59 -9.32 10.80
C SER A 68 -8.13 -10.70 11.15
N PRO A 69 -9.04 -10.81 12.13
CA PRO A 69 -9.65 -12.10 12.51
C PRO A 69 -10.27 -12.87 11.33
N GLY A 70 -10.78 -12.15 10.32
CA GLY A 70 -11.32 -12.74 9.10
C GLY A 70 -10.29 -13.46 8.21
N ASN A 71 -9.00 -13.29 8.47
CA ASN A 71 -7.94 -14.02 7.75
C ASN A 71 -7.59 -15.36 8.42
N HIS A 72 -8.11 -15.65 9.61
CA HIS A 72 -7.90 -16.91 10.36
C HIS A 72 -6.43 -17.35 10.40
N LEU A 73 -5.51 -16.40 10.74
CA LEU A 73 -4.10 -16.70 10.95
C LEU A 73 -3.91 -17.53 12.21
N MET A 74 -3.05 -18.53 12.15
CA MET A 74 -2.80 -19.45 13.27
C MET A 74 -1.72 -18.94 14.23
N LYS A 75 -0.78 -18.13 13.75
CA LYS A 75 0.29 -17.55 14.58
C LYS A 75 -0.18 -16.28 15.25
N GLY A 76 0.31 -16.08 16.48
CA GLY A 76 0.03 -14.89 17.25
C GLY A 76 0.56 -13.60 16.60
N GLU A 77 -0.07 -12.49 16.96
CA GLU A 77 0.28 -11.15 16.50
C GLU A 77 1.62 -10.68 17.09
N SER A 78 2.45 -10.03 16.29
CA SER A 78 3.78 -9.53 16.72
C SER A 78 4.00 -8.06 16.35
N TYR A 79 3.02 -7.20 16.58
CA TYR A 79 3.04 -5.79 16.20
C TYR A 79 4.30 -5.03 16.66
N HIS A 80 4.75 -5.26 17.90
CA HIS A 80 5.91 -4.54 18.44
C HIS A 80 7.21 -4.98 17.78
N TRP A 81 7.33 -6.27 17.46
CA TRP A 81 8.51 -6.80 16.79
C TRP A 81 8.59 -6.31 15.34
N ASP A 82 7.49 -6.31 14.64
CA ASP A 82 7.40 -5.79 13.28
C ASP A 82 7.79 -4.31 13.22
N LEU A 83 7.32 -3.52 14.19
CA LEU A 83 7.67 -2.11 14.30
C LEU A 83 9.15 -1.91 14.62
N ALA A 84 9.74 -2.73 15.50
CA ALA A 84 11.15 -2.65 15.83
C ALA A 84 12.05 -2.97 14.63
N VAL A 85 11.69 -4.00 13.85
CA VAL A 85 12.40 -4.37 12.61
C VAL A 85 12.35 -3.24 11.58
N ILE A 86 11.18 -2.64 11.36
CA ILE A 86 11.04 -1.51 10.43
C ILE A 86 11.84 -0.30 10.91
N GLY A 87 11.80 0.02 12.20
CA GLY A 87 12.63 1.08 12.77
C GLY A 87 14.13 0.86 12.52
N GLY A 88 14.59 -0.37 12.69
CA GLY A 88 15.97 -0.75 12.37
C GLY A 88 16.32 -0.61 10.89
N LEU A 89 15.42 -1.04 10.00
CA LEU A 89 15.58 -0.91 8.54
C LEU A 89 15.59 0.56 8.10
N VAL A 90 14.71 1.40 8.64
CA VAL A 90 14.69 2.84 8.37
C VAL A 90 16.01 3.48 8.80
N GLY A 91 16.53 3.10 10.00
CA GLY A 91 17.84 3.55 10.47
C GLY A 91 18.98 3.16 9.53
N LEU A 92 19.00 1.90 9.09
CA LEU A 92 19.97 1.42 8.11
C LEU A 92 19.88 2.19 6.78
N CYS A 93 18.68 2.30 6.20
CA CYS A 93 18.49 3.06 4.95
C CYS A 93 18.98 4.51 5.11
N SER A 94 18.71 5.14 6.24
CA SER A 94 19.14 6.51 6.51
C SER A 94 20.67 6.66 6.57
N LEU A 95 21.39 5.65 7.11
CA LEU A 95 22.86 5.66 7.13
C LEU A 95 23.48 5.54 5.73
N PHE A 96 22.80 4.80 4.84
CA PHE A 96 23.23 4.66 3.44
C PHE A 96 22.68 5.76 2.52
N GLY A 97 21.89 6.70 3.04
CA GLY A 97 21.21 7.70 2.21
C GLY A 97 20.17 7.11 1.24
N TRP A 98 19.68 5.91 1.54
CA TRP A 98 18.64 5.26 0.73
C TRP A 98 17.26 5.70 1.19
N PRO A 99 16.30 5.81 0.26
CA PRO A 99 14.93 6.06 0.65
C PRO A 99 14.39 4.86 1.44
N TRP A 100 13.75 5.13 2.58
CA TRP A 100 13.08 4.09 3.34
C TRP A 100 11.75 3.72 2.68
N MET A 101 11.35 2.48 2.84
CA MET A 101 10.06 2.00 2.36
C MET A 101 8.99 2.13 3.44
N VAL A 102 7.82 2.54 3.03
CA VAL A 102 6.59 2.48 3.83
C VAL A 102 5.95 1.10 3.67
N ALA A 103 5.07 0.72 4.60
CA ALA A 103 4.39 -0.56 4.55
C ALA A 103 3.66 -0.80 3.21
N ALA A 104 3.91 -1.95 2.59
CA ALA A 104 3.30 -2.34 1.32
C ALA A 104 1.95 -3.04 1.53
N THR A 105 0.94 -2.33 2.03
CA THR A 105 -0.36 -2.86 2.47
C THR A 105 -1.02 -3.74 1.42
N VAL A 106 -1.13 -3.26 0.18
CA VAL A 106 -1.82 -3.98 -0.90
C VAL A 106 -1.10 -5.29 -1.23
N ARG A 107 0.22 -5.27 -1.29
CA ARG A 107 1.03 -6.45 -1.58
C ARG A 107 0.97 -7.47 -0.44
N SER A 108 0.99 -7.01 0.80
CA SER A 108 0.85 -7.86 1.98
C SER A 108 -0.50 -8.56 2.02
N LEU A 109 -1.59 -7.83 1.77
CA LEU A 109 -2.94 -8.41 1.68
C LEU A 109 -3.08 -9.38 0.49
N ALA A 110 -2.53 -9.03 -0.68
CA ALA A 110 -2.53 -9.92 -1.83
C ALA A 110 -1.77 -11.22 -1.52
N HIS A 111 -0.65 -11.13 -0.80
CA HIS A 111 0.11 -12.30 -0.36
C HIS A 111 -0.69 -13.19 0.60
N VAL A 112 -1.35 -12.61 1.60
CA VAL A 112 -2.24 -13.35 2.51
C VAL A 112 -3.35 -14.05 1.73
N ARG A 113 -4.02 -13.34 0.82
CA ARG A 113 -5.09 -13.91 0.00
C ARG A 113 -4.61 -15.03 -0.94
N SER A 114 -3.39 -14.93 -1.46
CA SER A 114 -2.81 -15.97 -2.34
C SER A 114 -2.50 -17.28 -1.60
N LEU A 115 -2.32 -17.22 -0.28
CA LEU A 115 -2.07 -18.37 0.60
C LEU A 115 -3.34 -18.83 1.34
N ALA A 116 -4.46 -18.14 1.14
CA ALA A 116 -5.71 -18.44 1.82
C ALA A 116 -6.42 -19.63 1.13
N ILE A 117 -6.88 -20.57 1.95
CA ILE A 117 -7.83 -21.60 1.53
C ILE A 117 -9.23 -21.02 1.70
N MET A 118 -9.95 -20.93 0.59
CA MET A 118 -11.29 -20.38 0.53
C MET A 118 -12.30 -21.49 0.29
N GLU A 119 -13.44 -21.43 0.97
CA GLU A 119 -14.58 -22.32 0.74
C GLU A 119 -15.80 -21.49 0.38
N GLU A 120 -16.60 -22.00 -0.55
CA GLU A 120 -17.88 -21.41 -0.88
C GLU A 120 -18.91 -21.82 0.18
N VAL A 121 -19.45 -20.84 0.89
CA VAL A 121 -20.54 -21.10 1.86
C VAL A 121 -21.83 -21.33 1.07
N VAL A 122 -22.19 -22.60 0.93
CA VAL A 122 -23.45 -23.02 0.30
C VAL A 122 -24.59 -22.77 1.28
N GLY A 123 -25.38 -21.73 1.04
CA GLY A 123 -26.58 -21.51 1.86
C GLY A 123 -27.18 -20.11 1.90
N GLN A 124 -26.59 -19.13 1.28
CA GLN A 124 -27.20 -17.81 1.10
C GLN A 124 -27.15 -17.39 -0.37
N GLU A 125 -28.14 -16.63 -0.82
CA GLU A 125 -28.30 -16.15 -2.20
C GLU A 125 -27.11 -15.35 -2.79
N ASN A 126 -26.09 -15.10 -1.99
CA ASN A 126 -24.82 -14.56 -2.42
C ASN A 126 -23.74 -15.62 -2.18
N HIS A 127 -23.07 -16.04 -3.25
CA HIS A 127 -21.85 -16.84 -3.21
C HIS A 127 -20.75 -16.07 -2.46
N GLN A 128 -20.74 -16.13 -1.15
CA GLN A 128 -19.66 -15.54 -0.33
C GLN A 128 -18.60 -16.58 -0.11
N THR A 129 -17.43 -16.33 -0.66
CA THR A 129 -16.22 -17.11 -0.36
C THR A 129 -15.65 -16.63 0.96
N GLU A 130 -15.60 -17.52 1.96
CA GLU A 130 -14.96 -17.25 3.25
C GLU A 130 -13.58 -17.91 3.32
N ILE A 131 -12.64 -17.24 3.99
CA ILE A 131 -11.30 -17.77 4.24
C ILE A 131 -11.41 -18.71 5.42
N ILE A 132 -11.10 -20.01 5.23
CA ILE A 132 -11.07 -20.99 6.33
C ILE A 132 -9.78 -20.82 7.14
N HIS A 133 -8.64 -20.79 6.47
CA HIS A 133 -7.35 -20.52 7.08
C HIS A 133 -6.33 -20.11 6.01
N VAL A 134 -5.22 -19.53 6.47
CA VAL A 134 -4.10 -19.14 5.61
C VAL A 134 -2.92 -20.07 5.85
N ILE A 135 -2.30 -20.59 4.78
CA ILE A 135 -1.08 -21.41 4.89
C ILE A 135 0.10 -20.47 5.21
N GLU A 136 0.44 -20.39 6.47
CA GLU A 136 1.55 -19.55 6.93
C GLU A 136 2.89 -20.22 6.65
N ASN A 137 3.57 -19.80 5.59
CA ASN A 137 4.92 -20.26 5.30
C ASN A 137 5.89 -19.07 5.17
N ARG A 138 7.18 -19.34 5.39
CA ARG A 138 8.24 -18.33 5.29
C ARG A 138 8.92 -18.35 3.92
N ILE A 139 8.77 -19.44 3.17
CA ILE A 139 9.48 -19.66 1.91
C ILE A 139 9.04 -18.67 0.86
N THR A 140 7.72 -18.45 0.73
CA THR A 140 7.15 -17.52 -0.25
C THR A 140 7.57 -16.08 0.03
N ALA A 141 7.59 -15.66 1.30
CA ALA A 141 8.07 -14.32 1.67
C ALA A 141 9.54 -14.13 1.32
N VAL A 142 10.40 -15.09 1.65
CA VAL A 142 11.83 -15.04 1.32
C VAL A 142 12.03 -15.07 -0.21
N ALA A 143 11.31 -15.94 -0.92
CA ALA A 143 11.40 -16.05 -2.38
C ALA A 143 11.00 -14.72 -3.07
N ILE A 144 9.96 -14.06 -2.61
CA ILE A 144 9.55 -12.73 -3.13
C ILE A 144 10.69 -11.72 -2.97
N HIS A 145 11.34 -11.65 -1.82
CA HIS A 145 12.42 -10.69 -1.58
C HIS A 145 13.68 -11.03 -2.38
N ILE A 146 14.00 -12.32 -2.56
CA ILE A 146 15.09 -12.76 -3.44
C ILE A 146 14.78 -12.35 -4.88
N LEU A 147 13.56 -12.59 -5.38
CA LEU A 147 13.17 -12.18 -6.73
C LEU A 147 13.28 -10.66 -6.92
N ILE A 148 12.85 -9.86 -5.91
CA ILE A 148 13.02 -8.42 -5.95
C ILE A 148 14.51 -8.05 -6.03
N GLY A 149 15.37 -8.71 -5.25
CA GLY A 149 16.82 -8.50 -5.34
C GLY A 149 17.40 -8.87 -6.71
N LEU A 150 16.93 -9.98 -7.30
CA LEU A 150 17.35 -10.42 -8.64
C LEU A 150 16.92 -9.44 -9.76
N THR A 151 15.87 -8.63 -9.55
CA THR A 151 15.52 -7.60 -10.54
C THR A 151 16.60 -6.56 -10.74
N LEU A 152 17.50 -6.36 -9.76
CA LEU A 152 18.67 -5.49 -9.92
C LEU A 152 19.62 -5.99 -11.01
N LEU A 153 19.71 -7.31 -11.21
CA LEU A 153 20.51 -7.89 -12.28
C LEU A 153 19.81 -7.79 -13.65
N ALA A 154 18.50 -7.63 -13.63
CA ALA A 154 17.65 -7.55 -14.82
C ALA A 154 17.19 -6.11 -15.14
N LEU A 155 17.87 -5.09 -14.62
CA LEU A 155 17.49 -3.67 -14.83
C LEU A 155 17.41 -3.31 -16.32
N SER A 156 18.34 -3.82 -17.12
CA SER A 156 18.33 -3.59 -18.59
C SER A 156 17.07 -4.17 -19.26
N LEU A 157 16.50 -5.24 -18.68
CA LEU A 157 15.26 -5.84 -19.20
C LEU A 157 14.04 -5.01 -18.78
N LEU A 158 14.08 -4.39 -17.61
CA LEU A 158 12.97 -3.54 -17.12
C LEU A 158 12.76 -2.28 -17.97
N GLN A 159 13.79 -1.80 -18.67
CA GLN A 159 13.68 -0.66 -19.59
C GLN A 159 12.73 -0.92 -20.76
N TYR A 160 12.49 -2.18 -21.12
CA TYR A 160 11.55 -2.55 -22.18
C TYR A 160 10.09 -2.58 -21.72
N VAL A 161 9.84 -2.43 -20.42
CA VAL A 161 8.47 -2.44 -19.88
C VAL A 161 7.78 -1.12 -20.22
N PRO A 162 6.68 -1.13 -20.97
CA PRO A 162 5.93 0.08 -21.29
C PRO A 162 5.27 0.64 -20.04
N MET A 163 5.33 1.96 -19.85
CA MET A 163 4.70 2.66 -18.72
C MET A 163 3.20 2.38 -18.63
N ALA A 164 2.53 2.21 -19.78
CA ALA A 164 1.11 1.87 -19.83
C ALA A 164 0.78 0.54 -19.11
N ALA A 165 1.68 -0.46 -19.18
CA ALA A 165 1.50 -1.71 -18.46
C ALA A 165 1.58 -1.52 -16.94
N LEU A 166 2.50 -0.66 -16.47
CA LEU A 166 2.63 -0.33 -15.05
C LEU A 166 1.39 0.42 -14.54
N TYR A 167 0.91 1.40 -15.29
CA TYR A 167 -0.34 2.11 -14.95
C TYR A 167 -1.53 1.15 -14.89
N GLY A 168 -1.60 0.18 -15.82
CA GLY A 168 -2.62 -0.87 -15.79
C GLY A 168 -2.58 -1.72 -14.53
N ILE A 169 -1.38 -2.13 -14.10
CA ILE A 169 -1.19 -2.90 -12.86
C ILE A 169 -1.58 -2.07 -11.64
N PHE A 170 -1.16 -0.80 -11.56
CA PHE A 170 -1.54 0.07 -10.43
C PHE A 170 -3.04 0.31 -10.39
N LEU A 171 -3.68 0.53 -11.54
CA LEU A 171 -5.12 0.69 -11.63
C LEU A 171 -5.85 -0.58 -11.17
N PHE A 172 -5.41 -1.75 -11.65
CA PHE A 172 -5.97 -3.03 -11.23
C PHE A 172 -5.83 -3.23 -9.71
N MET A 173 -4.65 -2.99 -9.15
CA MET A 173 -4.44 -3.09 -7.70
C MET A 173 -5.32 -2.10 -6.93
N GLY A 174 -5.49 -0.89 -7.46
CA GLY A 174 -6.41 0.10 -6.91
C GLY A 174 -7.83 -0.43 -6.82
N PHE A 175 -8.38 -0.94 -7.92
CA PHE A 175 -9.74 -1.50 -7.94
C PHE A 175 -9.90 -2.72 -7.02
N VAL A 176 -8.91 -3.62 -6.99
CA VAL A 176 -8.96 -4.80 -6.10
C VAL A 176 -8.93 -4.38 -4.64
N SER A 177 -8.19 -3.32 -4.30
CA SER A 177 -8.12 -2.79 -2.93
C SER A 177 -9.43 -2.14 -2.45
N LEU A 178 -10.29 -1.70 -3.36
CA LEU A 178 -11.59 -1.11 -3.00
C LEU A 178 -12.59 -2.16 -2.50
N LYS A 179 -12.41 -3.43 -2.86
CA LYS A 179 -13.28 -4.52 -2.39
C LYS A 179 -13.15 -4.70 -0.88
N GLY A 180 -14.28 -4.70 -0.18
CA GLY A 180 -14.34 -4.88 1.28
C GLY A 180 -14.07 -3.60 2.07
N ILE A 181 -13.92 -2.44 1.42
CA ILE A 181 -13.88 -1.15 2.11
C ILE A 181 -15.31 -0.70 2.40
N GLN A 182 -15.67 -0.62 3.69
CA GLN A 182 -16.99 -0.20 4.14
C GLN A 182 -17.44 1.17 3.58
N PHE A 183 -16.51 2.07 3.31
CA PHE A 183 -16.82 3.37 2.71
C PHE A 183 -17.41 3.21 1.31
N ILE A 184 -16.81 2.35 0.48
CA ILE A 184 -17.28 2.06 -0.89
C ILE A 184 -18.64 1.36 -0.85
N GLU A 185 -18.82 0.40 0.06
CA GLU A 185 -20.12 -0.27 0.27
C GLU A 185 -21.20 0.74 0.64
N ARG A 186 -20.90 1.68 1.54
CA ARG A 186 -21.86 2.72 1.96
C ARG A 186 -22.17 3.74 0.86
N LEU A 187 -21.24 4.02 -0.05
CA LEU A 187 -21.53 4.80 -1.25
C LEU A 187 -22.53 4.07 -2.14
N GLY A 188 -22.42 2.74 -2.26
CA GLY A 188 -23.36 1.90 -2.96
C GLY A 188 -24.79 1.99 -2.38
N TYR A 189 -24.94 2.18 -1.07
CA TYR A 189 -26.27 2.32 -0.44
C TYR A 189 -27.05 3.56 -0.90
N TRP A 190 -26.40 4.57 -1.45
CA TRP A 190 -27.08 5.72 -2.03
C TRP A 190 -27.83 5.39 -3.33
N LEU A 191 -27.42 4.31 -4.01
CA LEU A 191 -28.01 3.81 -5.25
C LEU A 191 -28.97 2.64 -5.01
N MET A 192 -29.09 2.15 -3.77
CA MET A 192 -29.91 1.00 -3.40
C MET A 192 -31.12 1.42 -2.60
N ASP A 193 -32.23 0.70 -2.75
CA ASP A 193 -33.36 0.84 -1.83
C ASP A 193 -32.97 0.39 -0.41
N SER A 194 -33.46 1.11 0.59
CA SER A 194 -33.17 0.81 1.99
C SER A 194 -33.63 -0.57 2.45
N ALA A 195 -34.60 -1.16 1.78
CA ALA A 195 -35.07 -2.52 2.03
C ALA A 195 -34.04 -3.60 1.60
N LEU A 196 -33.14 -3.27 0.69
CA LEU A 196 -32.12 -4.18 0.12
C LEU A 196 -30.75 -4.06 0.82
N TYR A 197 -30.63 -3.25 1.85
CA TYR A 197 -29.35 -3.06 2.54
C TYR A 197 -28.89 -4.38 3.18
N PRO A 198 -27.62 -4.76 2.97
CA PRO A 198 -27.07 -5.95 3.60
C PRO A 198 -27.11 -5.81 5.12
N VAL A 199 -27.44 -6.92 5.77
CA VAL A 199 -27.59 -6.99 7.22
C VAL A 199 -26.21 -7.04 7.88
N ASN A 200 -25.63 -5.86 8.13
CA ASN A 200 -24.37 -5.69 8.79
C ASN A 200 -24.55 -5.26 10.25
N HIS A 201 -23.50 -5.39 11.06
CA HIS A 201 -23.50 -4.99 12.47
C HIS A 201 -23.97 -3.54 12.69
N TYR A 202 -23.64 -2.62 11.78
CA TYR A 202 -24.02 -1.21 11.89
C TYR A 202 -25.37 -0.89 11.26
N THR A 203 -25.80 -1.57 10.19
CA THR A 203 -27.10 -1.35 9.56
C THR A 203 -28.28 -1.74 10.46
N ARG A 204 -28.06 -2.68 11.39
CA ARG A 204 -29.06 -3.07 12.40
C ARG A 204 -29.18 -2.10 13.57
N ARG A 205 -28.13 -1.35 13.89
CA ARG A 205 -28.06 -0.55 15.13
C ARG A 205 -28.14 0.96 14.90
N VAL A 206 -27.82 1.40 13.69
CA VAL A 206 -27.70 2.82 13.38
C VAL A 206 -28.77 3.20 12.35
N PRO A 207 -29.51 4.31 12.58
CA PRO A 207 -30.50 4.80 11.62
C PRO A 207 -29.80 5.19 10.29
N THR A 208 -30.45 4.89 9.18
CA THR A 208 -29.93 5.08 7.82
C THR A 208 -29.45 6.51 7.56
N ARG A 209 -30.18 7.51 8.09
CA ARG A 209 -29.78 8.93 7.98
C ARG A 209 -28.39 9.19 8.56
N THR A 210 -28.06 8.59 9.69
CA THR A 210 -26.76 8.77 10.34
C THR A 210 -25.65 8.11 9.51
N ILE A 211 -25.92 6.94 8.90
CA ILE A 211 -24.98 6.26 8.02
C ILE A 211 -24.68 7.15 6.80
N HIS A 212 -25.69 7.71 6.18
CA HIS A 212 -25.52 8.60 5.02
C HIS A 212 -24.79 9.90 5.37
N LEU A 213 -25.13 10.53 6.50
CA LEU A 213 -24.45 11.74 6.96
C LEU A 213 -22.96 11.47 7.23
N PHE A 214 -22.65 10.36 7.91
CA PHE A 214 -21.26 9.97 8.16
C PHE A 214 -20.49 9.70 6.86
N THR A 215 -21.11 9.01 5.91
CA THR A 215 -20.52 8.76 4.59
C THR A 215 -20.28 10.05 3.82
N LEU A 216 -21.21 11.01 3.89
CA LEU A 216 -21.06 12.33 3.28
C LEU A 216 -19.87 13.09 3.87
N VAL A 217 -19.75 13.11 5.20
CA VAL A 217 -18.60 13.76 5.87
C VAL A 217 -17.29 13.13 5.43
N GLN A 218 -17.22 11.78 5.38
CA GLN A 218 -16.02 11.08 4.90
C GLN A 218 -15.70 11.44 3.43
N LEU A 219 -16.72 11.53 2.59
CA LEU A 219 -16.53 11.91 1.17
C LEU A 219 -15.99 13.33 1.04
N ILE A 220 -16.55 14.28 1.80
CA ILE A 220 -16.07 15.67 1.83
C ILE A 220 -14.60 15.73 2.29
N CYS A 221 -14.26 15.04 3.38
CA CYS A 221 -12.88 14.97 3.86
C CYS A 221 -11.94 14.37 2.80
N LEU A 222 -12.37 13.32 2.11
CA LEU A 222 -11.58 12.70 1.04
C LEU A 222 -11.36 13.68 -0.14
N ILE A 223 -12.41 14.38 -0.57
CA ILE A 223 -12.32 15.40 -1.64
C ILE A 223 -11.35 16.51 -1.22
N VAL A 224 -11.46 17.03 0.00
CA VAL A 224 -10.54 18.05 0.52
C VAL A 224 -9.10 17.56 0.49
N LEU A 225 -8.83 16.33 0.95
CA LEU A 225 -7.49 15.74 0.90
C LEU A 225 -6.97 15.61 -0.54
N CYS A 226 -7.81 15.16 -1.48
CA CYS A 226 -7.44 15.10 -2.90
C CYS A 226 -7.13 16.48 -3.48
N VAL A 227 -7.94 17.49 -3.17
CA VAL A 227 -7.70 18.87 -3.63
C VAL A 227 -6.40 19.43 -3.07
N VAL A 228 -6.12 19.20 -1.79
CA VAL A 228 -4.85 19.61 -1.16
C VAL A 228 -3.67 18.91 -1.82
N ASN A 229 -3.78 17.60 -2.10
CA ASN A 229 -2.72 16.83 -2.75
C ASN A 229 -2.47 17.27 -4.20
N LEU A 230 -3.49 17.70 -4.92
CA LEU A 230 -3.37 18.22 -6.30
C LEU A 230 -3.03 19.70 -6.35
N SER A 231 -3.01 20.41 -5.23
CA SER A 231 -2.71 21.82 -5.18
C SER A 231 -1.21 22.06 -5.30
N PRO A 232 -0.78 23.24 -5.82
CA PRO A 232 0.63 23.62 -5.89
C PRO A 232 1.29 23.83 -4.52
N PHE A 233 0.52 23.76 -3.43
CA PHE A 233 1.00 23.81 -2.05
C PHE A 233 1.37 22.43 -1.47
N ASN A 234 1.36 21.40 -2.29
CA ASN A 234 1.85 20.08 -1.86
C ASN A 234 3.38 20.19 -1.69
N PRO A 235 3.93 19.96 -0.48
CA PRO A 235 5.35 20.09 -0.18
C PRO A 235 6.20 19.03 -0.88
#